data_11489d7daeff6d1dc7dd10fbdebfce0c
#
_entry.id   11489d7daeff6d1dc7dd10fbdebfce0c
#
_cell.length_a   1.000
_cell.length_b   1.000
_cell.length_c   1.000
_cell.angle_alpha   90.00
_cell.angle_beta   90.00
_cell.angle_gamma   90.00
#
_symmetry.space_group_name_H-M   'P 1'
#
loop_
_entity.id
_entity.type
_entity.pdbx_description
1 polymer ?
#
loop_
_entity_poly.entity_id
_entity_poly.type
_entity_poly.pdbx_seq_one_letter_code
_entity_poly.pdbx_strand_id
1 'polypeptide(L)'
;LPRALKSRATVNQLLEGKLQRDNKDEVIAACDLQNILDRDVHNLSGGELQRFAIAMSCVQKANMYMFDEPSSYLDVKQRLNAARTIRTLLDTDSYVIAVEHDLSVLDYLSDFICCLYGVPSVYGVVTMPSPVRAGIKIFLDGYIPAENMRCRQESISFKIADTGEELELERSS
;
A
#
# COMPACT_ATOMS: atom_id res chain seq x y z
N LEU A 1 8.93 -15.09 -4.09
CA LEU A 1 10.14 -14.40 -4.63
C LEU A 1 10.58 -15.10 -5.93
N PRO A 2 10.80 -14.36 -7.03
CA PRO A 2 11.20 -14.95 -8.31
C PRO A 2 12.52 -15.75 -8.19
N ARG A 3 12.66 -16.79 -9.00
CA ARG A 3 13.86 -17.65 -9.09
C ARG A 3 15.20 -16.89 -9.35
N ALA A 4 15.12 -15.63 -9.81
CA ALA A 4 16.29 -14.78 -10.10
C ALA A 4 17.10 -14.35 -8.86
N LEU A 5 16.54 -14.49 -7.65
CA LEU A 5 17.20 -14.12 -6.38
C LEU A 5 18.19 -15.19 -5.87
N LYS A 6 18.52 -16.22 -6.64
CA LYS A 6 19.50 -17.23 -6.24
C LYS A 6 20.97 -16.84 -6.50
N SER A 7 21.24 -15.77 -7.25
CA SER A 7 22.59 -15.22 -7.43
C SER A 7 22.79 -14.03 -6.50
N ARG A 8 23.98 -13.89 -5.95
CA ARG A 8 24.39 -12.69 -5.19
C ARG A 8 24.42 -11.50 -6.14
N ALA A 9 23.30 -10.78 -6.20
CA ALA A 9 23.17 -9.59 -7.04
C ALA A 9 22.87 -8.37 -6.17
N THR A 10 23.46 -7.25 -6.50
CA THR A 10 23.18 -5.99 -5.82
C THR A 10 21.84 -5.41 -6.24
N VAL A 11 21.28 -4.54 -5.38
CA VAL A 11 20.05 -3.78 -5.66
C VAL A 11 20.15 -3.08 -7.02
N ASN A 12 21.27 -2.40 -7.29
CA ASN A 12 21.47 -1.69 -8.55
C ASN A 12 21.47 -2.61 -9.77
N GLN A 13 22.18 -3.73 -9.69
CA GLN A 13 22.24 -4.71 -10.81
C GLN A 13 20.85 -5.25 -11.15
N LEU A 14 20.02 -5.53 -10.14
CA LEU A 14 18.68 -6.03 -10.35
C LEU A 14 17.75 -4.96 -10.93
N LEU A 15 17.85 -3.72 -10.47
CA LEU A 15 17.08 -2.60 -11.04
C LEU A 15 17.45 -2.37 -12.51
N GLU A 16 18.73 -2.33 -12.84
CA GLU A 16 19.21 -2.16 -14.23
C GLU A 16 18.74 -3.30 -15.15
N GLY A 17 18.78 -4.53 -14.66
CA GLY A 17 18.33 -5.70 -15.41
C GLY A 17 16.82 -5.72 -15.71
N LYS A 18 16.03 -4.87 -15.04
CA LYS A 18 14.58 -4.77 -15.21
C LYS A 18 14.10 -3.40 -15.71
N LEU A 19 15.03 -2.48 -15.93
CA LEU A 19 14.72 -1.13 -16.36
C LEU A 19 14.07 -1.14 -17.76
N GLN A 20 12.83 -0.68 -17.83
CA GLN A 20 12.05 -0.54 -19.07
C GLN A 20 11.42 0.85 -19.21
N ARG A 21 11.55 1.68 -18.17
CA ARG A 21 11.09 3.08 -18.10
C ARG A 21 12.29 3.97 -17.81
N ASP A 22 12.30 5.17 -18.38
CA ASP A 22 13.36 6.16 -18.12
C ASP A 22 13.07 6.95 -16.82
N ASN A 23 12.99 6.22 -15.68
CA ASN A 23 12.63 6.78 -14.39
C ASN A 23 13.47 6.23 -13.22
N LYS A 24 14.62 5.62 -13.52
CA LYS A 24 15.44 4.93 -12.51
C LYS A 24 15.81 5.83 -11.34
N ASP A 25 16.37 7.00 -11.63
CA ASP A 25 16.89 7.93 -10.61
C ASP A 25 15.75 8.50 -9.74
N GLU A 26 14.59 8.78 -10.36
CA GLU A 26 13.40 9.25 -9.66
C GLU A 26 12.87 8.16 -8.71
N VAL A 27 12.81 6.92 -9.16
CA VAL A 27 12.35 5.78 -8.35
C VAL A 27 13.32 5.48 -7.21
N ILE A 28 14.64 5.53 -7.46
CA ILE A 28 15.68 5.36 -6.43
C ILE A 28 15.50 6.43 -5.35
N ALA A 29 15.33 7.69 -5.75
CA ALA A 29 15.13 8.79 -4.81
C ALA A 29 13.84 8.66 -4.02
N ALA A 30 12.72 8.36 -4.68
CA ALA A 30 11.40 8.24 -4.07
C ALA A 30 11.31 7.05 -3.10
N CYS A 31 11.97 5.93 -3.41
CA CYS A 31 12.02 4.75 -2.56
C CYS A 31 13.18 4.77 -1.54
N ASP A 32 13.97 5.85 -1.49
CA ASP A 32 15.10 6.02 -0.56
C ASP A 32 16.09 4.83 -0.61
N LEU A 33 16.56 4.51 -1.82
CA LEU A 33 17.42 3.36 -2.08
C LEU A 33 18.90 3.72 -2.24
N GLN A 34 19.27 5.03 -2.23
CA GLN A 34 20.62 5.51 -2.55
C GLN A 34 21.72 4.81 -1.73
N ASN A 35 21.44 4.59 -0.44
CA ASN A 35 22.42 4.04 0.50
C ASN A 35 22.53 2.50 0.46
N ILE A 36 21.71 1.83 -0.35
CA ILE A 36 21.64 0.37 -0.41
C ILE A 36 21.89 -0.19 -1.81
N LEU A 37 22.17 0.65 -2.81
CA LEU A 37 22.34 0.25 -4.21
C LEU A 37 23.40 -0.84 -4.40
N ASP A 38 24.51 -0.78 -3.64
CA ASP A 38 25.62 -1.72 -3.71
C ASP A 38 25.47 -2.94 -2.79
N ARG A 39 24.37 -2.98 -2.00
CA ARG A 39 24.12 -4.12 -1.12
C ARG A 39 23.55 -5.31 -1.88
N ASP A 40 23.92 -6.49 -1.42
CA ASP A 40 23.26 -7.74 -1.82
C ASP A 40 21.80 -7.75 -1.27
N VAL A 41 20.85 -8.11 -2.14
CA VAL A 41 19.42 -8.13 -1.78
C VAL A 41 19.11 -9.05 -0.61
N HIS A 42 19.92 -10.09 -0.39
CA HIS A 42 19.75 -11.00 0.76
C HIS A 42 20.09 -10.35 2.11
N ASN A 43 20.80 -9.23 2.10
CA ASN A 43 21.21 -8.50 3.29
C ASN A 43 20.33 -7.27 3.59
N LEU A 44 19.19 -7.14 2.91
CA LEU A 44 18.23 -6.06 3.13
C LEU A 44 17.34 -6.35 4.34
N SER A 45 17.04 -5.31 5.12
CA SER A 45 15.98 -5.35 6.14
C SER A 45 14.60 -5.48 5.48
N GLY A 46 13.57 -5.82 6.26
CA GLY A 46 12.19 -5.94 5.76
C GLY A 46 11.71 -4.67 5.05
N GLY A 47 11.93 -3.50 5.64
CA GLY A 47 11.55 -2.21 5.03
C GLY A 47 12.38 -1.86 3.80
N GLU A 48 13.67 -2.16 3.78
CA GLU A 48 14.52 -1.97 2.61
C GLU A 48 14.10 -2.89 1.46
N LEU A 49 13.80 -4.15 1.77
CA LEU A 49 13.31 -5.12 0.77
C LEU A 49 11.95 -4.70 0.21
N GLN A 50 11.05 -4.18 1.05
CA GLN A 50 9.74 -3.68 0.61
C GLN A 50 9.88 -2.50 -0.35
N ARG A 51 10.71 -1.50 0.00
CA ARG A 51 10.99 -0.35 -0.86
C ARG A 51 11.65 -0.77 -2.18
N PHE A 52 12.58 -1.70 -2.13
CA PHE A 52 13.19 -2.29 -3.32
C PHE A 52 12.16 -3.04 -4.19
N ALA A 53 11.24 -3.81 -3.61
CA ALA A 53 10.20 -4.51 -4.36
C ALA A 53 9.25 -3.54 -5.10
N ILE A 54 8.88 -2.42 -4.45
CA ILE A 54 8.10 -1.35 -5.08
C ILE A 54 8.89 -0.75 -6.25
N ALA A 55 10.16 -0.40 -6.03
CA ALA A 55 11.02 0.16 -7.07
C ALA A 55 11.15 -0.76 -8.27
N MET A 56 11.34 -2.06 -8.04
CA MET A 56 11.42 -3.10 -9.09
C MET A 56 10.15 -3.14 -9.95
N SER A 57 8.99 -2.90 -9.38
CA SER A 57 7.74 -2.83 -10.14
C SER A 57 7.65 -1.51 -10.92
N CYS A 58 8.09 -0.40 -10.32
CA CYS A 58 8.00 0.94 -10.90
C CYS A 58 8.94 1.18 -12.08
N VAL A 59 10.06 0.47 -12.18
CA VAL A 59 11.00 0.59 -13.32
C VAL A 59 10.58 -0.27 -14.52
N GLN A 60 9.61 -1.16 -14.38
CA GLN A 60 9.11 -2.01 -15.43
C GLN A 60 7.92 -1.37 -16.14
N LYS A 61 7.67 -1.74 -17.40
CA LYS A 61 6.49 -1.34 -18.16
C LYS A 61 5.48 -2.47 -18.16
N ALA A 62 4.24 -2.17 -17.74
CA ALA A 62 3.14 -3.12 -17.72
C ALA A 62 1.80 -2.40 -17.92
N ASN A 63 0.80 -3.13 -18.41
CA ASN A 63 -0.57 -2.63 -18.51
C ASN A 63 -1.33 -2.76 -17.18
N MET A 64 -0.85 -3.64 -16.29
CA MET A 64 -1.42 -3.82 -14.96
C MET A 64 -0.31 -4.05 -13.93
N TYR A 65 -0.39 -3.30 -12.84
CA TYR A 65 0.48 -3.43 -11.68
C TYR A 65 -0.34 -3.89 -10.50
N MET A 66 0.19 -4.85 -9.75
CA MET A 66 -0.46 -5.38 -8.56
C MET A 66 0.48 -5.29 -7.36
N PHE A 67 0.00 -4.69 -6.29
CA PHE A 67 0.73 -4.53 -5.03
C PHE A 67 -0.07 -5.16 -3.89
N ASP A 68 0.59 -5.99 -3.10
CA ASP A 68 0.03 -6.61 -1.91
C ASP A 68 0.70 -6.01 -0.68
N GLU A 69 -0.07 -5.23 0.09
CA GLU A 69 0.36 -4.49 1.28
C GLU A 69 1.67 -3.70 1.08
N PRO A 70 1.75 -2.79 0.07
CA PRO A 70 3.01 -2.09 -0.23
C PRO A 70 3.49 -1.19 0.91
N SER A 71 2.65 -0.81 1.85
CA SER A 71 3.03 0.00 3.02
C SER A 71 3.58 -0.79 4.20
N SER A 72 3.55 -2.13 4.15
CA SER A 72 4.06 -2.99 5.22
C SER A 72 5.54 -2.73 5.51
N TYR A 73 5.92 -2.77 6.79
CA TYR A 73 7.28 -2.53 7.29
C TYR A 73 7.84 -1.12 7.04
N LEU A 74 7.03 -0.18 6.55
CA LEU A 74 7.42 1.20 6.26
C LEU A 74 6.96 2.15 7.36
N ASP A 75 7.77 3.17 7.65
CA ASP A 75 7.37 4.30 8.48
C ASP A 75 6.38 5.23 7.71
N VAL A 76 5.77 6.18 8.41
CA VAL A 76 4.75 7.07 7.86
C VAL A 76 5.25 7.82 6.60
N LYS A 77 6.48 8.33 6.63
CA LYS A 77 7.08 9.05 5.49
C LYS A 77 7.31 8.12 4.30
N GLN A 78 7.84 6.93 4.57
CA GLN A 78 8.09 5.92 3.55
C GLN A 78 6.79 5.40 2.92
N ARG A 79 5.71 5.22 3.70
CA ARG A 79 4.38 4.85 3.19
C ARG A 79 3.84 5.87 2.19
N LEU A 80 3.92 7.15 2.52
CA LEU A 80 3.48 8.23 1.61
C LEU A 80 4.34 8.29 0.35
N ASN A 81 5.65 8.12 0.47
CA ASN A 81 6.54 8.09 -0.68
C ASN A 81 6.26 6.87 -1.57
N ALA A 82 6.02 5.70 -0.99
CA ALA A 82 5.62 4.50 -1.73
C ALA A 82 4.30 4.73 -2.49
N ALA A 83 3.28 5.29 -1.83
CA ALA A 83 2.01 5.61 -2.46
C ALA A 83 2.16 6.61 -3.61
N ARG A 84 2.98 7.66 -3.44
CA ARG A 84 3.30 8.62 -4.51
C ARG A 84 3.97 7.95 -5.70
N THR A 85 4.98 7.11 -5.43
CA THR A 85 5.71 6.40 -6.48
C THR A 85 4.80 5.45 -7.24
N ILE A 86 3.92 4.70 -6.55
CA ILE A 86 2.94 3.83 -7.19
C ILE A 86 1.97 4.64 -8.07
N ARG A 87 1.51 5.81 -7.62
CA ARG A 87 0.63 6.65 -8.44
C ARG A 87 1.28 7.15 -9.74
N THR A 88 2.60 7.26 -9.81
CA THR A 88 3.29 7.62 -11.07
C THR A 88 3.20 6.54 -12.16
N LEU A 89 2.73 5.34 -11.80
CA LEU A 89 2.50 4.25 -12.75
C LEU A 89 1.20 4.42 -13.55
N LEU A 90 0.27 5.25 -13.06
CA LEU A 90 -0.99 5.50 -13.73
C LEU A 90 -0.76 6.37 -14.97
N ASP A 91 -1.08 5.83 -16.13
CA ASP A 91 -1.17 6.51 -17.39
C ASP A 91 -2.44 6.04 -18.15
N THR A 92 -2.60 6.46 -19.40
CA THR A 92 -3.81 6.14 -20.18
C THR A 92 -4.04 4.66 -20.43
N ASP A 93 -2.99 3.85 -20.35
CA ASP A 93 -3.01 2.43 -20.77
C ASP A 93 -2.64 1.49 -19.61
N SER A 94 -2.55 2.00 -18.38
CA SER A 94 -2.16 1.20 -17.22
C SER A 94 -3.16 1.27 -16.07
N TYR A 95 -3.28 0.16 -15.36
CA TYR A 95 -4.10 0.00 -14.17
C TYR A 95 -3.22 -0.39 -12.98
N VAL A 96 -3.58 0.11 -11.81
CA VAL A 96 -2.94 -0.27 -10.54
C VAL A 96 -3.99 -0.86 -9.62
N ILE A 97 -3.73 -2.04 -9.10
CA ILE A 97 -4.53 -2.70 -8.05
C ILE A 97 -3.62 -2.83 -6.83
N ALA A 98 -4.03 -2.29 -5.70
CA ALA A 98 -3.32 -2.43 -4.43
C ALA A 98 -4.24 -2.99 -3.36
N VAL A 99 -3.75 -4.00 -2.63
CA VAL A 99 -4.38 -4.49 -1.40
C VAL A 99 -3.75 -3.75 -0.24
N GLU A 100 -4.54 -3.06 0.56
CA GLU A 100 -4.10 -2.24 1.69
C GLU A 100 -5.13 -2.24 2.81
N HIS A 101 -4.66 -2.05 4.02
CA HIS A 101 -5.51 -1.88 5.21
C HIS A 101 -5.23 -0.57 5.96
N ASP A 102 -4.18 0.17 5.60
CA ASP A 102 -3.92 1.51 6.12
C ASP A 102 -4.79 2.52 5.39
N LEU A 103 -5.78 3.09 6.09
CA LEU A 103 -6.76 4.02 5.52
C LEU A 103 -6.14 5.31 5.00
N SER A 104 -5.04 5.78 5.59
CA SER A 104 -4.35 6.98 5.14
C SER A 104 -3.62 6.74 3.82
N VAL A 105 -3.04 5.55 3.65
CA VAL A 105 -2.44 5.12 2.39
C VAL A 105 -3.52 4.94 1.33
N LEU A 106 -4.64 4.30 1.66
CA LEU A 106 -5.78 4.11 0.75
C LEU A 106 -6.37 5.43 0.27
N ASP A 107 -6.58 6.40 1.16
CA ASP A 107 -7.12 7.71 0.79
C ASP A 107 -6.21 8.46 -0.21
N TYR A 108 -4.90 8.30 -0.04
CA TYR A 108 -3.92 8.93 -0.93
C TYR A 108 -3.73 8.15 -2.25
N LEU A 109 -3.67 6.82 -2.17
CA LEU A 109 -3.30 5.95 -3.30
C LEU A 109 -4.44 5.74 -4.28
N SER A 110 -5.69 5.61 -3.78
CA SER A 110 -6.81 5.07 -4.54
C SER A 110 -7.73 6.14 -5.11
N ASP A 111 -8.32 5.86 -6.26
CA ASP A 111 -9.47 6.58 -6.81
C ASP A 111 -10.77 5.84 -6.47
N PHE A 112 -10.71 4.50 -6.44
CA PHE A 112 -11.81 3.61 -6.10
C PHE A 112 -11.36 2.56 -5.10
N ILE A 113 -12.26 2.13 -4.22
CA ILE A 113 -12.05 1.09 -3.22
C ILE A 113 -13.11 0.01 -3.38
N CYS A 114 -12.66 -1.25 -3.34
CA CYS A 114 -13.49 -2.42 -3.13
C CYS A 114 -13.22 -2.94 -1.71
N CYS A 115 -14.24 -3.11 -0.90
CA CYS A 115 -14.10 -3.74 0.41
C CYS A 115 -14.19 -5.26 0.27
N LEU A 116 -13.30 -5.96 0.96
CA LEU A 116 -13.33 -7.41 1.07
C LEU A 116 -13.92 -7.79 2.43
N TYR A 117 -14.89 -8.68 2.45
CA TYR A 117 -15.47 -9.21 3.67
C TYR A 117 -15.86 -10.68 3.51
N GLY A 118 -16.06 -11.37 4.60
CA GLY A 118 -16.43 -12.78 4.57
C GLY A 118 -16.10 -13.50 5.87
N VAL A 119 -16.27 -14.80 5.81
CA VAL A 119 -15.94 -15.72 6.92
C VAL A 119 -14.78 -16.61 6.45
N PRO A 120 -13.66 -16.61 7.17
CA PRO A 120 -12.50 -17.44 6.80
C PRO A 120 -12.89 -18.88 6.55
N SER A 121 -12.38 -19.47 5.45
CA SER A 121 -12.65 -20.83 5.00
C SER A 121 -14.10 -21.15 4.61
N VAL A 122 -15.01 -20.17 4.61
CA VAL A 122 -16.41 -20.36 4.23
C VAL A 122 -16.74 -19.60 2.95
N TYR A 123 -16.59 -18.27 2.95
CA TYR A 123 -16.80 -17.43 1.78
C TYR A 123 -16.02 -16.12 1.87
N GLY A 124 -15.75 -15.53 0.72
CA GLY A 124 -15.24 -14.16 0.59
C GLY A 124 -16.03 -13.40 -0.48
N VAL A 125 -16.32 -12.16 -0.21
CA VAL A 125 -17.03 -11.26 -1.12
C VAL A 125 -16.23 -9.99 -1.32
N VAL A 126 -16.24 -9.48 -2.55
CA VAL A 126 -15.66 -8.19 -2.92
C VAL A 126 -16.81 -7.28 -3.31
N THR A 127 -16.90 -6.11 -2.69
CA THR A 127 -17.93 -5.11 -3.06
C THR A 127 -17.67 -4.54 -4.45
N MET A 128 -18.70 -3.94 -5.03
CA MET A 128 -18.51 -3.09 -6.20
C MET A 128 -17.57 -1.93 -5.89
N PRO A 129 -16.80 -1.44 -6.89
CA PRO A 129 -15.94 -0.28 -6.72
C PRO A 129 -16.73 0.95 -6.27
N SER A 130 -16.28 1.59 -5.21
CA SER A 130 -16.85 2.83 -4.69
C SER A 130 -15.79 3.93 -4.71
N PRO A 131 -16.14 5.22 -4.91
CA PRO A 131 -15.19 6.31 -4.70
C PRO A 131 -14.52 6.21 -3.33
N VAL A 132 -13.25 6.59 -3.22
CA VAL A 132 -12.41 6.35 -2.04
C VAL A 132 -13.08 6.70 -0.71
N ARG A 133 -13.68 7.88 -0.60
CA ARG A 133 -14.35 8.32 0.64
C ARG A 133 -15.57 7.47 1.00
N ALA A 134 -16.35 7.08 0.00
CA ALA A 134 -17.50 6.19 0.21
C ALA A 134 -17.03 4.79 0.63
N GLY A 135 -16.00 4.27 -0.01
CA GLY A 135 -15.41 2.96 0.32
C GLY A 135 -14.82 2.93 1.74
N ILE A 136 -14.08 3.98 2.15
CA ILE A 136 -13.58 4.12 3.52
C ILE A 136 -14.74 4.15 4.52
N LYS A 137 -15.80 4.88 4.23
CA LYS A 137 -16.98 4.92 5.10
C LYS A 137 -17.64 3.55 5.23
N ILE A 138 -17.83 2.83 4.12
CA ILE A 138 -18.35 1.45 4.12
C ILE A 138 -17.48 0.56 5.02
N PHE A 139 -16.17 0.66 4.90
CA PHE A 139 -15.24 -0.11 5.70
C PHE A 139 -15.35 0.22 7.19
N LEU A 140 -15.44 1.50 7.55
CA LEU A 140 -15.56 1.95 8.94
C LEU A 140 -16.92 1.56 9.56
N ASP A 141 -18.00 1.81 8.86
CA ASP A 141 -19.36 1.53 9.33
C ASP A 141 -19.66 0.02 9.36
N GLY A 142 -18.94 -0.77 8.56
CA GLY A 142 -19.25 -2.20 8.37
C GLY A 142 -20.61 -2.44 7.73
N TYR A 143 -21.13 -1.47 6.97
CA TYR A 143 -22.42 -1.51 6.32
C TYR A 143 -22.32 -1.03 4.86
N ILE A 144 -22.94 -1.78 3.95
CA ILE A 144 -22.95 -1.51 2.52
C ILE A 144 -24.35 -1.03 2.13
N PRO A 145 -24.55 0.29 1.92
CA PRO A 145 -25.89 0.85 1.65
C PRO A 145 -26.50 0.32 0.35
N ALA A 146 -25.70 0.15 -0.68
CA ALA A 146 -26.16 -0.31 -1.99
C ALA A 146 -26.75 -1.73 -1.97
N GLU A 147 -26.26 -2.58 -1.07
CA GLU A 147 -26.68 -3.98 -0.92
C GLU A 147 -27.58 -4.18 0.30
N ASN A 148 -27.84 -3.12 1.08
CA ASN A 148 -28.55 -3.16 2.36
C ASN A 148 -28.02 -4.27 3.29
N MET A 149 -26.69 -4.43 3.32
CA MET A 149 -26.03 -5.52 4.03
C MET A 149 -25.01 -5.00 5.05
N ARG A 150 -24.99 -5.64 6.21
CA ARG A 150 -24.00 -5.41 7.25
C ARG A 150 -22.93 -6.49 7.20
N CYS A 151 -21.68 -6.10 6.98
CA CYS A 151 -20.52 -6.99 6.91
C CYS A 151 -19.78 -7.11 8.24
N ARG A 152 -20.08 -6.25 9.22
CA ARG A 152 -19.56 -6.30 10.60
C ARG A 152 -20.60 -5.78 11.57
N GLN A 153 -20.72 -6.40 12.75
CA GLN A 153 -21.73 -6.03 13.76
C GLN A 153 -21.44 -4.67 14.39
N GLU A 154 -20.16 -4.33 14.59
CA GLU A 154 -19.72 -3.08 15.21
C GLU A 154 -19.04 -2.19 14.18
N SER A 155 -19.32 -0.87 14.22
CA SER A 155 -18.58 0.14 13.48
C SER A 155 -17.24 0.44 14.16
N ILE A 156 -16.22 0.78 13.38
CA ILE A 156 -14.97 1.30 13.92
C ILE A 156 -15.18 2.79 14.17
N SER A 157 -15.08 3.21 15.43
CA SER A 157 -15.09 4.61 15.84
C SER A 157 -13.75 4.97 16.43
N PHE A 158 -13.26 6.16 16.11
CA PHE A 158 -12.09 6.72 16.75
C PHE A 158 -12.57 7.54 17.95
N LYS A 159 -11.91 7.37 19.10
CA LYS A 159 -12.13 8.27 20.24
C LYS A 159 -11.59 9.65 19.86
N ILE A 160 -12.46 10.63 19.78
CA ILE A 160 -12.12 12.02 19.61
C ILE A 160 -12.47 12.69 20.94
N ALA A 161 -11.46 13.20 21.65
CA ALA A 161 -11.71 14.03 22.83
C ALA A 161 -12.22 15.39 22.37
N ASP A 162 -13.42 15.76 22.78
CA ASP A 162 -14.05 17.04 22.42
C ASP A 162 -13.40 18.23 23.13
N THR A 163 -12.73 18.00 24.26
CA THR A 163 -12.00 19.02 25.01
C THR A 163 -10.71 18.47 25.65
N GLY A 164 -9.72 19.34 25.86
CA GLY A 164 -8.44 18.95 26.51
C GLY A 164 -8.61 18.42 27.94
N GLU A 165 -9.71 18.70 28.61
CA GLU A 165 -10.02 18.23 29.96
C GLU A 165 -10.34 16.72 30.04
N GLU A 166 -10.92 16.14 28.99
CA GLU A 166 -11.19 14.69 28.94
C GLU A 166 -9.90 13.87 28.84
N LEU A 167 -8.85 14.42 28.21
CA LEU A 167 -7.53 13.78 28.10
C LEU A 167 -6.78 13.72 29.46
N GLU A 168 -7.06 14.63 30.39
CA GLU A 168 -6.43 14.64 31.72
C GLU A 168 -7.10 13.63 32.68
N LEU A 169 -8.39 13.37 32.53
CA LEU A 169 -9.13 12.41 33.34
C LEU A 169 -8.74 10.94 33.03
N GLU A 170 -8.44 10.63 31.78
CA GLU A 170 -7.96 9.27 31.40
C GLU A 170 -6.51 9.00 31.81
N ARG A 171 -5.70 10.02 32.11
CA ARG A 171 -4.31 9.89 32.61
C ARG A 171 -4.22 9.72 34.11
N SER A 172 -5.30 10.00 34.83
CA SER A 172 -5.35 9.94 36.30
C SER A 172 -6.14 8.74 36.86
N SER A 173 -6.61 7.86 36.02
CA SER A 173 -7.24 6.58 36.35
C SER A 173 -6.37 5.40 35.92
#